data_f8577d977180986eef1df8bf202ef630
#
_entry.id   f8577d977180986eef1df8bf202ef630
#
_cell.length_a   1.000
_cell.length_b   1.000
_cell.length_c   1.000
_cell.angle_alpha   90.00
_cell.angle_beta   90.00
_cell.angle_gamma   90.00
#
_symmetry.space_group_name_H-M   'P 1'
#
loop_
_entity.id
_entity.type
_entity.pdbx_description
1 polymer ?
#
loop_
_entity_poly.entity_id
_entity_poly.type
_entity_poly.pdbx_seq_one_letter_code
_entity_poly.pdbx_strand_id
1 'polypeptide(L)'
;VKVPAVMVSVVNEMATNGADDARNTLTLGPLLFNWSPEQWRDYHHRIADEAPVERVCVGEVVCSKRLPFYEDDIPGVIERLQRGGKTVVLSSLALPTTARERGMIRDLVAMPGVVVEANDVSACGPLAGRPHAIGPLINVYNEGTLAFMEKQGAVLVCLPPELPLAAIGALAGAARTAVVETWAFGRAPLAISARCYHARVHGLAKDSCQFICNQDPDGLAVDTLEGKEFLSVNGVQTLSRTVVNHVADLGTLTARGVRAFRLSPHTCDMVAVAQVFRDVLDGAITGAEGEARIAALMPGAIFANGFLHGRPGHQRVAAAAG
;
A
#
# COMPACT_ATOMS: atom_id res chain seq x y z
N VAL A 1 10.99 -16.79 10.53
CA VAL A 1 10.42 -17.25 9.25
C VAL A 1 11.58 -17.73 8.39
N LYS A 2 11.59 -19.01 7.96
CA LYS A 2 12.58 -19.51 6.99
C LYS A 2 12.10 -19.11 5.59
N VAL A 3 12.82 -18.21 4.94
CA VAL A 3 12.52 -17.76 3.56
C VAL A 3 13.27 -18.65 2.57
N PRO A 4 12.63 -19.15 1.51
CA PRO A 4 13.28 -20.01 0.50
C PRO A 4 14.38 -19.29 -0.28
N ALA A 5 15.39 -20.04 -0.74
CA ALA A 5 16.58 -19.52 -1.44
C ALA A 5 16.33 -18.85 -2.82
N VAL A 6 15.09 -18.91 -3.33
CA VAL A 6 14.69 -18.36 -4.64
C VAL A 6 14.65 -16.82 -4.68
N MET A 7 14.69 -16.13 -3.52
CA MET A 7 14.55 -14.67 -3.43
C MET A 7 15.74 -13.83 -3.93
N VAL A 8 16.90 -14.43 -4.17
CA VAL A 8 18.11 -13.68 -4.54
C VAL A 8 18.05 -13.08 -5.97
N SER A 9 17.30 -13.70 -6.89
CA SER A 9 17.14 -13.19 -8.26
C SER A 9 16.24 -11.94 -8.32
N VAL A 10 15.23 -11.87 -7.46
CA VAL A 10 14.22 -10.81 -7.43
C VAL A 10 14.79 -9.45 -7.01
N VAL A 11 15.79 -9.44 -6.11
CA VAL A 11 16.46 -8.21 -5.67
C VAL A 11 17.22 -7.55 -6.83
N ASN A 12 17.83 -8.37 -7.70
CA ASN A 12 18.55 -7.87 -8.87
C ASN A 12 17.59 -7.32 -9.94
N GLU A 13 16.43 -7.96 -10.15
CA GLU A 13 15.44 -7.50 -11.12
C GLU A 13 14.82 -6.16 -10.74
N MET A 14 14.53 -5.90 -9.46
CA MET A 14 14.04 -4.59 -9.02
C MET A 14 15.08 -3.49 -9.18
N ALA A 15 16.37 -3.81 -9.00
CA ALA A 15 17.46 -2.84 -9.16
C ALA A 15 17.79 -2.57 -10.63
N THR A 16 17.57 -3.55 -11.53
CA THR A 16 17.86 -3.43 -12.97
C THR A 16 16.68 -2.87 -13.78
N ASN A 17 15.45 -3.08 -13.36
CA ASN A 17 14.25 -2.59 -14.06
C ASN A 17 13.94 -1.10 -13.79
N GLY A 18 14.75 -0.41 -12.98
CA GLY A 18 14.52 0.98 -12.59
C GLY A 18 14.68 2.03 -13.69
N ALA A 19 15.32 1.72 -14.83
CA ALA A 19 15.64 2.73 -15.84
C ALA A 19 15.25 2.36 -17.29
N ASP A 20 15.01 1.10 -17.63
CA ASP A 20 14.89 0.67 -19.03
C ASP A 20 13.55 -0.01 -19.39
N ASP A 21 12.72 -0.42 -18.41
CA ASP A 21 11.42 -1.01 -18.68
C ASP A 21 10.32 0.07 -18.62
N ALA A 22 9.91 0.54 -19.79
CA ALA A 22 8.88 1.58 -19.98
C ALA A 22 7.46 1.11 -19.51
N ARG A 23 7.33 -0.12 -19.00
CA ARG A 23 6.05 -0.70 -18.62
C ARG A 23 5.57 -0.17 -17.27
N ASN A 24 4.30 0.25 -17.23
CA ASN A 24 3.64 0.61 -15.98
C ASN A 24 3.36 -0.65 -15.12
N THR A 25 3.64 -0.57 -13.83
CA THR A 25 3.51 -1.70 -12.91
C THR A 25 2.45 -1.46 -11.85
N LEU A 26 1.77 -2.52 -11.42
CA LEU A 26 0.82 -2.52 -10.32
C LEU A 26 1.44 -3.19 -9.10
N THR A 27 1.28 -2.55 -7.93
CA THR A 27 1.64 -3.13 -6.65
C THR A 27 0.39 -3.29 -5.81
N LEU A 28 0.14 -4.50 -5.34
CA LEU A 28 -0.83 -4.71 -4.29
C LEU A 28 -0.16 -4.40 -2.95
N GLY A 29 -0.65 -3.37 -2.26
CA GLY A 29 -0.15 -2.95 -0.97
C GLY A 29 -0.40 -3.98 0.13
N PRO A 30 0.21 -3.82 1.31
CA PRO A 30 -0.05 -4.69 2.45
C PRO A 30 -1.51 -4.55 2.88
N LEU A 31 -2.08 -5.62 3.43
CA LEU A 31 -3.41 -5.57 4.01
C LEU A 31 -3.38 -4.73 5.29
N LEU A 32 -4.07 -3.59 5.28
CA LEU A 32 -4.11 -2.66 6.40
C LEU A 32 -5.23 -2.95 7.41
N PHE A 33 -6.14 -3.86 7.09
CA PHE A 33 -7.29 -4.22 7.89
C PHE A 33 -7.09 -5.54 8.63
N ASN A 34 -7.86 -5.76 9.70
CA ASN A 34 -7.84 -7.01 10.44
C ASN A 34 -8.88 -7.98 9.88
N TRP A 35 -8.46 -8.84 8.97
CA TRP A 35 -9.30 -9.93 8.44
C TRP A 35 -9.05 -11.22 9.21
N SER A 36 -9.94 -12.21 9.04
CA SER A 36 -9.69 -13.54 9.61
C SER A 36 -8.47 -14.20 8.93
N PRO A 37 -7.79 -15.14 9.59
CA PRO A 37 -6.68 -15.87 9.01
C PRO A 37 -7.01 -16.52 7.66
N GLU A 38 -8.21 -17.12 7.56
CA GLU A 38 -8.70 -17.75 6.34
C GLU A 38 -8.88 -16.72 5.22
N GLN A 39 -9.54 -15.59 5.52
CA GLN A 39 -9.72 -14.50 4.56
C GLN A 39 -8.38 -13.95 4.09
N TRP A 40 -7.43 -13.75 5.02
CA TRP A 40 -6.08 -13.27 4.72
C TRP A 40 -5.35 -14.23 3.77
N ARG A 41 -5.36 -15.53 4.07
CA ARG A 41 -4.71 -16.57 3.26
C ARG A 41 -5.36 -16.69 1.89
N ASP A 42 -6.70 -16.84 1.84
CA ASP A 42 -7.44 -17.07 0.60
C ASP A 42 -7.34 -15.87 -0.35
N TYR A 43 -7.35 -14.65 0.21
CA TYR A 43 -7.06 -13.43 -0.52
C TYR A 43 -5.70 -13.50 -1.23
N HIS A 44 -4.62 -13.78 -0.49
CA HIS A 44 -3.29 -13.83 -1.08
C HIS A 44 -3.14 -14.97 -2.10
N HIS A 45 -3.83 -16.07 -1.89
CA HIS A 45 -3.86 -17.18 -2.86
C HIS A 45 -4.53 -16.77 -4.17
N ARG A 46 -5.68 -16.11 -4.11
CA ARG A 46 -6.34 -15.57 -5.30
C ARG A 46 -5.46 -14.54 -6.02
N ILE A 47 -4.82 -13.65 -5.27
CA ILE A 47 -3.90 -12.68 -5.86
C ILE A 47 -2.73 -13.35 -6.56
N ALA A 48 -2.17 -14.39 -5.98
CA ALA A 48 -1.07 -15.14 -6.59
C ALA A 48 -1.47 -15.74 -7.94
N ASP A 49 -2.66 -16.32 -8.02
CA ASP A 49 -3.09 -17.11 -9.15
C ASP A 49 -3.77 -16.28 -10.25
N GLU A 50 -4.47 -15.21 -9.90
CA GLU A 50 -5.44 -14.53 -10.78
C GLU A 50 -5.08 -13.06 -11.07
N ALA A 51 -4.41 -12.34 -10.15
CA ALA A 51 -4.29 -10.89 -10.27
C ALA A 51 -3.17 -10.46 -11.25
N PRO A 52 -3.45 -9.49 -12.16
CA PRO A 52 -2.45 -8.96 -13.09
C PRO A 52 -1.58 -7.88 -12.44
N VAL A 53 -0.92 -8.23 -11.33
CA VAL A 53 -0.01 -7.34 -10.60
C VAL A 53 1.42 -7.88 -10.63
N GLU A 54 2.41 -7.01 -10.66
CA GLU A 54 3.82 -7.39 -10.64
C GLU A 54 4.35 -7.57 -9.22
N ARG A 55 3.87 -6.77 -8.25
CA ARG A 55 4.36 -6.78 -6.87
C ARG A 55 3.25 -6.98 -5.87
N VAL A 56 3.55 -7.67 -4.78
CA VAL A 56 2.63 -7.86 -3.65
C VAL A 56 3.39 -7.62 -2.36
N CYS A 57 2.89 -6.69 -1.55
CA CYS A 57 3.40 -6.42 -0.23
C CYS A 57 2.74 -7.36 0.79
N VAL A 58 3.56 -8.07 1.57
CA VAL A 58 3.10 -9.02 2.59
C VAL A 58 3.68 -8.63 3.95
N GLY A 59 2.89 -8.68 5.00
CA GLY A 59 3.32 -8.40 6.36
C GLY A 59 2.34 -7.50 7.12
N GLU A 60 2.65 -7.26 8.40
CA GLU A 60 1.81 -6.44 9.27
C GLU A 60 2.38 -5.03 9.40
N VAL A 61 1.62 -4.05 8.97
CA VAL A 61 2.00 -2.63 9.00
C VAL A 61 1.38 -1.90 10.18
N VAL A 62 0.17 -2.27 10.57
CA VAL A 62 -0.68 -1.48 11.47
C VAL A 62 -0.51 -1.88 12.94
N CYS A 63 -0.64 -3.17 13.27
CA CYS A 63 -0.67 -3.62 14.65
C CYS A 63 0.00 -4.98 14.84
N SER A 64 1.15 -5.01 15.50
CA SER A 64 1.95 -6.23 15.74
C SER A 64 1.17 -7.38 16.40
N LYS A 65 0.07 -7.08 17.09
CA LYS A 65 -0.79 -8.08 17.74
C LYS A 65 -1.57 -8.95 16.76
N ARG A 66 -1.72 -8.51 15.50
CA ARG A 66 -2.43 -9.26 14.45
C ARG A 66 -1.56 -10.35 13.83
N LEU A 67 -0.24 -10.14 13.80
CA LEU A 67 0.70 -11.03 13.14
C LEU A 67 0.58 -12.51 13.55
N PRO A 68 0.45 -12.85 14.86
CA PRO A 68 0.33 -14.25 15.29
C PRO A 68 -0.86 -15.01 14.69
N PHE A 69 -1.86 -14.35 14.13
CA PHE A 69 -3.02 -15.02 13.53
C PHE A 69 -2.72 -15.62 12.15
N TYR A 70 -1.70 -15.13 11.44
CA TYR A 70 -1.40 -15.57 10.08
C TYR A 70 0.11 -15.73 9.83
N GLU A 71 0.97 -15.56 10.85
CA GLU A 71 2.42 -15.67 10.66
C GLU A 71 2.88 -17.04 10.16
N ASP A 72 2.17 -18.10 10.50
CA ASP A 72 2.46 -19.45 10.03
C ASP A 72 2.10 -19.66 8.56
N ASP A 73 1.14 -18.89 8.03
CA ASP A 73 0.74 -18.94 6.62
C ASP A 73 1.69 -18.13 5.70
N ILE A 74 2.45 -17.16 6.24
CA ILE A 74 3.30 -16.25 5.46
C ILE A 74 4.27 -17.00 4.53
N PRO A 75 5.02 -18.05 4.96
CA PRO A 75 5.94 -18.74 4.07
C PRO A 75 5.26 -19.37 2.87
N GLY A 76 4.11 -20.02 3.08
CA GLY A 76 3.33 -20.65 2.02
C GLY A 76 2.73 -19.63 1.04
N VAL A 77 2.28 -18.49 1.56
CA VAL A 77 1.79 -17.38 0.74
C VAL A 77 2.92 -16.80 -0.12
N ILE A 78 4.10 -16.55 0.45
CA ILE A 78 5.26 -16.05 -0.31
C ILE A 78 5.61 -17.01 -1.45
N GLU A 79 5.71 -18.31 -1.15
CA GLU A 79 6.02 -19.32 -2.17
C GLU A 79 4.99 -19.35 -3.30
N ARG A 80 3.68 -19.24 -2.96
CA ARG A 80 2.62 -19.25 -3.99
C ARG A 80 2.64 -17.99 -4.84
N LEU A 81 2.84 -16.81 -4.24
CA LEU A 81 2.99 -15.55 -4.96
C LEU A 81 4.17 -15.61 -5.93
N GLN A 82 5.32 -16.13 -5.50
CA GLN A 82 6.50 -16.27 -6.36
C GLN A 82 6.26 -17.26 -7.50
N ARG A 83 5.61 -18.38 -7.24
CA ARG A 83 5.20 -19.33 -8.32
C ARG A 83 4.23 -18.69 -9.31
N GLY A 84 3.37 -17.77 -8.84
CA GLY A 84 2.51 -16.94 -9.68
C GLY A 84 3.25 -15.80 -10.40
N GLY A 85 4.59 -15.75 -10.35
CA GLY A 85 5.39 -14.72 -11.01
C GLY A 85 5.37 -13.36 -10.33
N LYS A 86 4.93 -13.27 -9.06
CA LYS A 86 4.87 -12.00 -8.33
C LYS A 86 6.18 -11.72 -7.58
N THR A 87 6.63 -10.48 -7.63
CA THR A 87 7.67 -9.98 -6.72
C THR A 87 7.06 -9.74 -5.34
N VAL A 88 7.59 -10.41 -4.32
CA VAL A 88 7.12 -10.23 -2.94
C VAL A 88 7.98 -9.21 -2.21
N VAL A 89 7.33 -8.23 -1.59
CA VAL A 89 7.95 -7.20 -0.75
C VAL A 89 7.45 -7.38 0.69
N LEU A 90 8.34 -7.49 1.66
CA LEU A 90 7.96 -7.68 3.07
C LEU A 90 7.82 -6.33 3.77
N SER A 91 6.62 -5.98 4.20
CA SER A 91 6.32 -4.68 4.82
C SER A 91 6.60 -4.68 6.33
N SER A 92 7.29 -3.65 6.80
CA SER A 92 7.55 -3.43 8.23
C SER A 92 6.40 -2.71 8.93
N LEU A 93 6.36 -2.81 10.27
CA LEU A 93 5.44 -2.00 11.09
C LEU A 93 5.69 -0.50 10.87
N ALA A 94 4.58 0.27 10.88
CA ALA A 94 4.62 1.72 10.71
C ALA A 94 4.91 2.47 12.03
N LEU A 95 4.62 1.88 13.19
CA LEU A 95 4.82 2.51 14.49
C LEU A 95 5.30 1.48 15.55
N PRO A 96 6.59 1.15 15.59
CA PRO A 96 7.16 0.22 16.57
C PRO A 96 7.36 0.91 17.93
N THR A 97 6.38 0.83 18.83
CA THR A 97 6.39 1.52 20.14
C THR A 97 7.08 0.73 21.25
N THR A 98 7.19 -0.60 21.11
CA THR A 98 7.76 -1.48 22.13
C THR A 98 9.12 -2.05 21.73
N ALA A 99 9.88 -2.56 22.71
CA ALA A 99 11.14 -3.25 22.44
C ALA A 99 10.94 -4.52 21.58
N ARG A 100 9.81 -5.23 21.78
CA ARG A 100 9.43 -6.39 20.96
C ARG A 100 9.22 -5.97 19.50
N GLU A 101 8.45 -4.92 19.24
CA GLU A 101 8.16 -4.45 17.87
C GLU A 101 9.43 -3.96 17.16
N ARG A 102 10.33 -3.29 17.87
CA ARG A 102 11.66 -2.94 17.33
C ARG A 102 12.51 -4.17 17.05
N GLY A 103 12.36 -5.24 17.86
CA GLY A 103 12.95 -6.56 17.60
C GLY A 103 12.43 -7.15 16.29
N MET A 104 11.12 -7.14 16.09
CA MET A 104 10.49 -7.65 14.86
C MET A 104 11.01 -6.94 13.61
N ILE A 105 11.19 -5.62 13.65
CA ILE A 105 11.79 -4.88 12.52
C ILE A 105 13.26 -5.33 12.29
N ARG A 106 14.08 -5.43 13.35
CA ARG A 106 15.46 -5.90 13.20
C ARG A 106 15.55 -7.31 12.58
N ASP A 107 14.67 -8.21 13.02
CA ASP A 107 14.64 -9.58 12.49
C ASP A 107 14.20 -9.59 11.01
N LEU A 108 13.21 -8.77 10.66
CA LEU A 108 12.73 -8.61 9.27
C LEU A 108 13.85 -8.08 8.36
N VAL A 109 14.51 -7.00 8.74
CA VAL A 109 15.57 -6.39 7.90
C VAL A 109 16.84 -7.23 7.83
N ALA A 110 17.05 -8.15 8.79
CA ALA A 110 18.15 -9.09 8.79
C ALA A 110 17.94 -10.29 7.86
N MET A 111 16.73 -10.52 7.36
CA MET A 111 16.42 -11.64 6.46
C MET A 111 17.21 -11.50 5.15
N PRO A 112 17.97 -12.54 4.74
CA PRO A 112 18.69 -12.49 3.48
C PRO A 112 17.75 -12.71 2.28
N GLY A 113 18.07 -12.07 1.16
CA GLY A 113 17.38 -12.32 -0.12
C GLY A 113 15.95 -11.81 -0.22
N VAL A 114 15.52 -10.93 0.69
CA VAL A 114 14.18 -10.31 0.65
C VAL A 114 14.29 -8.81 0.37
N VAL A 115 13.30 -8.28 -0.34
CA VAL A 115 13.08 -6.83 -0.42
C VAL A 115 12.16 -6.43 0.73
N VAL A 116 12.59 -5.47 1.55
CA VAL A 116 11.80 -4.95 2.66
C VAL A 116 11.24 -3.59 2.31
N GLU A 117 9.95 -3.37 2.56
CA GLU A 117 9.32 -2.04 2.56
C GLU A 117 9.45 -1.43 3.96
N ALA A 118 10.19 -0.35 4.08
CA ALA A 118 10.29 0.43 5.31
C ALA A 118 9.05 1.32 5.44
N ASN A 119 8.27 1.13 6.52
CA ASN A 119 7.14 1.98 6.89
C ASN A 119 7.42 2.81 8.15
N ASP A 120 8.59 2.63 8.78
CA ASP A 120 9.12 3.41 9.89
C ASP A 120 10.62 3.66 9.70
N VAL A 121 11.09 4.83 10.13
CA VAL A 121 12.50 5.23 9.97
C VAL A 121 13.48 4.30 10.66
N SER A 122 13.04 3.54 11.68
CA SER A 122 13.89 2.54 12.36
C SER A 122 14.31 1.38 11.44
N ALA A 123 13.59 1.14 10.34
CA ALA A 123 13.97 0.18 9.31
C ALA A 123 14.99 0.75 8.30
N CYS A 124 14.94 2.07 8.03
CA CYS A 124 15.75 2.70 6.98
C CYS A 124 17.26 2.58 7.26
N GLY A 125 17.69 2.81 8.50
CA GLY A 125 19.10 2.72 8.87
C GLY A 125 19.70 1.33 8.62
N PRO A 126 19.13 0.24 9.17
CA PRO A 126 19.59 -1.11 8.92
C PRO A 126 19.49 -1.58 7.46
N LEU A 127 18.66 -0.97 6.64
CA LEU A 127 18.52 -1.26 5.20
C LEU A 127 19.52 -0.47 4.35
N ALA A 128 20.24 0.50 4.91
CA ALA A 128 21.15 1.35 4.17
C ALA A 128 22.17 0.55 3.36
N GLY A 129 22.36 0.91 2.09
CA GLY A 129 23.27 0.24 1.14
C GLY A 129 22.72 -1.07 0.55
N ARG A 130 21.49 -1.45 0.87
CA ARG A 130 20.79 -2.62 0.31
C ARG A 130 19.58 -2.17 -0.48
N PRO A 131 19.20 -2.86 -1.59
CA PRO A 131 17.95 -2.61 -2.28
C PRO A 131 16.75 -2.81 -1.34
N HIS A 132 15.90 -1.78 -1.22
CA HIS A 132 14.70 -1.79 -0.38
C HIS A 132 13.62 -0.87 -0.93
N ALA A 133 12.38 -1.02 -0.47
CA ALA A 133 11.29 -0.13 -0.78
C ALA A 133 11.01 0.83 0.40
N ILE A 134 10.53 2.01 0.07
CA ILE A 134 10.04 3.01 1.03
C ILE A 134 8.52 3.05 0.92
N GLY A 135 7.83 2.79 2.03
CA GLY A 135 6.38 2.86 2.11
C GLY A 135 5.85 4.29 2.28
N PRO A 136 4.55 4.51 2.06
CA PRO A 136 3.94 5.85 2.05
C PRO A 136 4.02 6.56 3.42
N LEU A 137 4.18 5.81 4.51
CA LEU A 137 4.22 6.33 5.87
C LEU A 137 5.59 6.92 6.28
N ILE A 138 6.62 6.81 5.43
CA ILE A 138 7.90 7.52 5.60
C ILE A 138 7.79 8.99 5.20
N ASN A 139 6.74 9.38 4.49
CA ASN A 139 6.44 10.76 4.17
C ASN A 139 7.51 11.44 3.28
N VAL A 140 7.79 10.84 2.12
CA VAL A 140 8.68 11.45 1.12
C VAL A 140 7.92 12.54 0.36
N TYR A 141 8.10 13.80 0.75
CA TYR A 141 7.37 14.94 0.22
C TYR A 141 8.15 15.83 -0.74
N ASN A 142 9.47 15.65 -0.83
CA ASN A 142 10.33 16.51 -1.64
C ASN A 142 11.51 15.75 -2.22
N GLU A 143 12.14 16.35 -3.21
CA GLU A 143 13.25 15.79 -3.98
C GLU A 143 14.50 15.53 -3.13
N GLY A 144 14.74 16.36 -2.10
CA GLY A 144 15.85 16.17 -1.18
C GLY A 144 15.72 14.90 -0.35
N THR A 145 14.50 14.62 0.16
CA THR A 145 14.20 13.38 0.89
C THR A 145 14.28 12.18 -0.06
N LEU A 146 13.73 12.30 -1.29
CA LEU A 146 13.82 11.24 -2.30
C LEU A 146 15.29 10.89 -2.60
N ALA A 147 16.12 11.88 -2.91
CA ALA A 147 17.53 11.69 -3.21
C ALA A 147 18.31 11.08 -2.02
N PHE A 148 17.94 11.44 -0.79
CA PHE A 148 18.50 10.81 0.41
C PHE A 148 18.14 9.32 0.48
N MET A 149 16.86 8.95 0.26
CA MET A 149 16.43 7.55 0.28
C MET A 149 17.09 6.73 -0.84
N GLU A 150 17.21 7.28 -2.04
CA GLU A 150 17.95 6.66 -3.15
C GLU A 150 19.42 6.40 -2.78
N LYS A 151 20.10 7.37 -2.15
CA LYS A 151 21.47 7.21 -1.65
C LYS A 151 21.57 6.11 -0.59
N GLN A 152 20.50 5.87 0.17
CA GLN A 152 20.45 4.76 1.13
C GLN A 152 20.13 3.41 0.47
N GLY A 153 19.84 3.36 -0.82
CA GLY A 153 19.56 2.13 -1.57
C GLY A 153 18.10 1.87 -1.85
N ALA A 154 17.21 2.87 -1.68
CA ALA A 154 15.81 2.73 -2.06
C ALA A 154 15.70 2.55 -3.58
N VAL A 155 14.96 1.50 -4.00
CA VAL A 155 14.70 1.17 -5.42
C VAL A 155 13.22 1.38 -5.82
N LEU A 156 12.35 1.51 -4.83
CA LEU A 156 10.93 1.82 -5.00
C LEU A 156 10.50 2.77 -3.89
N VAL A 157 9.81 3.85 -4.22
CA VAL A 157 9.32 4.83 -3.23
C VAL A 157 7.84 5.07 -3.47
N CYS A 158 7.00 4.57 -2.56
CA CYS A 158 5.58 4.87 -2.55
C CYS A 158 5.34 6.23 -1.89
N LEU A 159 4.81 7.16 -2.67
CA LEU A 159 4.53 8.52 -2.22
C LEU A 159 3.29 8.55 -1.30
N PRO A 160 3.25 9.49 -0.34
CA PRO A 160 2.06 9.76 0.46
C PRO A 160 0.85 10.11 -0.41
N PRO A 161 -0.36 9.62 -0.06
CA PRO A 161 -1.56 9.78 -0.90
C PRO A 161 -2.08 11.22 -1.02
N GLU A 162 -1.63 12.12 -0.13
CA GLU A 162 -2.07 13.51 -0.08
C GLU A 162 -1.28 14.45 -1.01
N LEU A 163 -0.31 13.95 -1.77
CA LEU A 163 0.46 14.77 -2.68
C LEU A 163 -0.34 15.15 -3.93
N PRO A 164 -0.29 16.43 -4.36
CA PRO A 164 -0.91 16.86 -5.59
C PRO A 164 -0.05 16.45 -6.81
N LEU A 165 -0.69 16.36 -7.97
CA LEU A 165 -0.07 15.95 -9.24
C LEU A 165 1.24 16.69 -9.56
N ALA A 166 1.32 17.99 -9.25
CA ALA A 166 2.52 18.79 -9.49
C ALA A 166 3.70 18.29 -8.65
N ALA A 167 3.49 17.97 -7.34
CA ALA A 167 4.51 17.44 -6.46
C ALA A 167 4.91 16.01 -6.87
N ILE A 168 3.93 15.17 -7.21
CA ILE A 168 4.18 13.81 -7.72
C ILE A 168 5.05 13.87 -8.99
N GLY A 169 4.71 14.75 -9.93
CA GLY A 169 5.49 14.92 -11.17
C GLY A 169 6.90 15.46 -10.93
N ALA A 170 7.09 16.39 -9.96
CA ALA A 170 8.41 16.87 -9.57
C ALA A 170 9.27 15.74 -8.99
N LEU A 171 8.72 14.93 -8.10
CA LEU A 171 9.40 13.78 -7.52
C LEU A 171 9.72 12.71 -8.56
N ALA A 172 8.78 12.37 -9.44
CA ALA A 172 9.01 11.41 -10.52
C ALA A 172 10.10 11.88 -11.49
N GLY A 173 10.13 13.18 -11.83
CA GLY A 173 11.18 13.78 -12.67
C GLY A 173 12.55 13.91 -11.99
N ALA A 174 12.58 13.95 -10.65
CA ALA A 174 13.83 14.03 -9.87
C ALA A 174 14.42 12.66 -9.55
N ALA A 175 13.64 11.59 -9.59
CA ALA A 175 14.08 10.23 -9.31
C ALA A 175 15.18 9.79 -10.29
N ARG A 176 16.24 9.16 -9.76
CA ARG A 176 17.40 8.71 -10.54
C ARG A 176 17.58 7.20 -10.56
N THR A 177 17.34 6.57 -9.44
CA THR A 177 17.55 5.11 -9.25
C THR A 177 16.31 4.42 -8.70
N ALA A 178 15.41 5.15 -8.05
CA ALA A 178 14.17 4.60 -7.54
C ALA A 178 13.01 4.78 -8.52
N VAL A 179 12.13 3.79 -8.58
CA VAL A 179 10.82 3.93 -9.21
C VAL A 179 9.89 4.66 -8.25
N VAL A 180 9.26 5.74 -8.72
CA VAL A 180 8.24 6.46 -7.96
C VAL A 180 6.90 5.74 -8.13
N GLU A 181 6.33 5.35 -7.00
CA GLU A 181 5.02 4.71 -6.91
C GLU A 181 4.00 5.67 -6.31
N THR A 182 2.79 5.67 -6.85
CA THR A 182 1.68 6.51 -6.37
C THR A 182 0.56 5.66 -5.81
N TRP A 183 -0.01 6.08 -4.66
CA TRP A 183 -1.23 5.49 -4.12
C TRP A 183 -2.38 5.73 -5.10
N ALA A 184 -2.88 4.68 -5.74
CA ALA A 184 -3.85 4.80 -6.82
C ALA A 184 -5.26 4.34 -6.43
N PHE A 185 -5.37 3.44 -5.43
CA PHE A 185 -6.64 2.90 -4.99
C PHE A 185 -6.65 2.56 -3.51
N GLY A 186 -7.80 2.76 -2.85
CA GLY A 186 -8.07 2.38 -1.47
C GLY A 186 -8.14 3.58 -0.51
N ARG A 187 -8.51 3.34 0.75
CA ARG A 187 -8.56 4.40 1.76
C ARG A 187 -7.18 4.96 2.04
N ALA A 188 -7.03 6.28 1.99
CA ALA A 188 -5.77 6.94 2.29
C ALA A 188 -5.44 6.78 3.79
N PRO A 189 -4.23 6.30 4.16
CA PRO A 189 -3.75 6.34 5.53
C PRO A 189 -3.47 7.79 5.93
N LEU A 190 -4.15 8.28 6.96
CA LEU A 190 -4.04 9.67 7.42
C LEU A 190 -3.24 9.80 8.70
N ALA A 191 -3.34 8.83 9.61
CA ALA A 191 -2.60 8.83 10.87
C ALA A 191 -2.45 7.43 11.45
N ILE A 192 -1.34 7.20 12.16
CA ILE A 192 -1.11 6.04 13.00
C ILE A 192 -0.90 6.53 14.44
N SER A 193 -1.58 5.91 15.41
CA SER A 193 -1.52 6.28 16.82
C SER A 193 -1.00 5.14 17.69
N ALA A 194 -0.23 5.47 18.73
CA ALA A 194 0.12 4.48 19.76
C ALA A 194 -1.10 3.97 20.53
N ARG A 195 -2.22 4.71 20.51
CA ARG A 195 -3.50 4.33 21.11
C ARG A 195 -4.43 3.74 20.08
N CYS A 196 -5.12 2.66 20.43
CA CYS A 196 -6.10 2.03 19.55
C CYS A 196 -7.45 2.73 19.69
N TYR A 197 -7.80 3.60 18.75
CA TYR A 197 -9.11 4.27 18.75
C TYR A 197 -10.25 3.28 18.54
N HIS A 198 -10.06 2.27 17.71
CA HIS A 198 -11.06 1.24 17.48
C HIS A 198 -11.45 0.51 18.80
N ALA A 199 -10.48 0.10 19.60
CA ALA A 199 -10.76 -0.50 20.92
C ALA A 199 -11.49 0.49 21.85
N ARG A 200 -11.09 1.76 21.84
CA ARG A 200 -11.68 2.79 22.71
C ARG A 200 -13.15 3.09 22.41
N VAL A 201 -13.55 3.07 21.14
CA VAL A 201 -14.97 3.23 20.75
C VAL A 201 -15.82 2.14 21.38
N HIS A 202 -15.26 0.94 21.56
CA HIS A 202 -15.93 -0.20 22.20
C HIS A 202 -15.66 -0.30 23.72
N GLY A 203 -15.16 0.78 24.36
CA GLY A 203 -14.86 0.78 25.79
C GLY A 203 -13.68 -0.09 26.23
N LEU A 204 -12.83 -0.52 25.26
CA LEU A 204 -11.70 -1.42 25.50
C LEU A 204 -10.37 -0.64 25.52
N ALA A 205 -9.36 -1.19 26.22
CA ALA A 205 -7.98 -0.73 26.09
C ALA A 205 -7.23 -1.46 24.97
N LYS A 206 -6.14 -0.87 24.46
CA LYS A 206 -5.29 -1.50 23.43
C LYS A 206 -4.80 -2.90 23.87
N ASP A 207 -4.48 -3.05 25.15
CA ASP A 207 -3.92 -4.31 25.68
C ASP A 207 -4.96 -5.42 25.90
N SER A 208 -6.22 -5.06 26.03
CA SER A 208 -7.37 -5.96 26.15
C SER A 208 -8.38 -5.79 25.01
N CYS A 209 -7.90 -5.50 23.80
CA CYS A 209 -8.74 -5.06 22.67
C CYS A 209 -9.62 -6.16 22.08
N GLN A 210 -9.42 -7.44 22.48
CA GLN A 210 -10.16 -8.60 21.96
C GLN A 210 -10.20 -8.65 20.42
N PHE A 211 -9.30 -7.94 19.75
CA PHE A 211 -9.22 -7.81 18.30
C PHE A 211 -10.50 -7.32 17.62
N ILE A 212 -11.29 -6.50 18.34
CA ILE A 212 -12.61 -6.01 17.93
C ILE A 212 -12.59 -5.36 16.52
N CYS A 213 -11.42 -4.91 16.04
CA CYS A 213 -11.26 -4.33 14.71
C CYS A 213 -11.51 -5.31 13.55
N ASN A 214 -11.66 -6.62 13.82
CA ASN A 214 -12.06 -7.59 12.80
C ASN A 214 -13.55 -7.48 12.43
N GLN A 215 -14.35 -6.83 13.24
CA GLN A 215 -15.77 -6.60 12.96
C GLN A 215 -15.98 -5.55 11.85
N ASP A 216 -14.97 -4.74 11.59
CA ASP A 216 -15.00 -3.69 10.56
C ASP A 216 -13.87 -3.91 9.53
N PRO A 217 -14.03 -4.89 8.63
CA PRO A 217 -12.96 -5.35 7.75
C PRO A 217 -12.49 -4.31 6.72
N ASP A 218 -13.26 -3.23 6.49
CA ASP A 218 -12.87 -2.06 5.70
C ASP A 218 -12.86 -0.75 6.53
N GLY A 219 -12.84 -0.90 7.86
CA GLY A 219 -12.74 0.19 8.81
C GLY A 219 -14.10 0.69 9.33
N LEU A 220 -14.14 0.91 10.65
CA LEU A 220 -15.27 1.52 11.36
C LEU A 220 -15.46 2.97 10.92
N ALA A 221 -16.67 3.33 10.54
CA ALA A 221 -17.03 4.70 10.20
C ALA A 221 -16.97 5.62 11.42
N VAL A 222 -16.42 6.81 11.23
CA VAL A 222 -16.39 7.89 12.21
C VAL A 222 -16.91 9.15 11.55
N ASP A 223 -18.10 9.59 11.98
CA ASP A 223 -18.75 10.76 11.46
C ASP A 223 -18.44 12.02 12.29
N THR A 224 -18.69 13.19 11.72
CA THR A 224 -18.66 14.45 12.48
C THR A 224 -19.84 14.52 13.45
N LEU A 225 -19.81 15.47 14.38
CA LEU A 225 -20.94 15.68 15.32
C LEU A 225 -22.25 16.05 14.60
N GLU A 226 -22.16 16.58 13.38
CA GLU A 226 -23.29 16.91 12.53
C GLU A 226 -23.76 15.70 11.67
N GLY A 227 -23.20 14.51 11.92
CA GLY A 227 -23.57 13.28 11.21
C GLY A 227 -23.06 13.19 9.77
N LYS A 228 -21.99 13.93 9.41
CA LYS A 228 -21.35 13.82 8.10
C LYS A 228 -20.25 12.77 8.11
N GLU A 229 -20.21 11.96 7.07
CA GLU A 229 -19.12 11.00 6.87
C GLU A 229 -17.77 11.72 6.83
N PHE A 230 -16.81 11.25 7.66
CA PHE A 230 -15.55 11.95 7.82
C PHE A 230 -14.32 11.03 7.73
N LEU A 231 -14.20 10.05 8.63
CA LEU A 231 -13.03 9.17 8.73
C LEU A 231 -13.46 7.71 8.82
N SER A 232 -12.47 6.84 8.68
CA SER A 232 -12.56 5.44 9.08
C SER A 232 -11.41 5.08 10.01
N VAL A 233 -11.64 4.17 10.95
CA VAL A 233 -10.60 3.66 11.83
C VAL A 233 -10.56 2.13 11.79
N ASN A 234 -9.36 1.55 11.83
CA ASN A 234 -9.20 0.12 12.02
C ASN A 234 -7.94 -0.14 12.85
N GLY A 235 -8.11 -0.58 14.08
CA GLY A 235 -7.02 -0.70 15.04
C GLY A 235 -6.45 0.65 15.45
N VAL A 236 -5.15 0.84 15.21
CA VAL A 236 -4.40 2.06 15.57
C VAL A 236 -4.33 3.10 14.45
N GLN A 237 -4.87 2.79 13.28
CA GLN A 237 -4.85 3.67 12.12
C GLN A 237 -6.15 4.46 11.97
N THR A 238 -6.01 5.67 11.48
CA THR A 238 -7.09 6.53 10.98
C THR A 238 -6.92 6.69 9.48
N LEU A 239 -7.99 6.47 8.75
CA LEU A 239 -8.04 6.43 7.29
C LEU A 239 -9.07 7.45 6.78
N SER A 240 -8.99 7.79 5.50
CA SER A 240 -10.06 8.52 4.83
C SER A 240 -11.35 7.70 4.83
N ARG A 241 -12.50 8.35 4.97
CA ARG A 241 -13.81 7.71 4.77
C ARG A 241 -14.03 7.39 3.30
N THR A 242 -13.61 8.27 2.42
CA THR A 242 -13.64 8.07 0.97
C THR A 242 -12.54 7.11 0.52
N VAL A 243 -12.80 6.41 -0.58
CA VAL A 243 -11.84 5.54 -1.25
C VAL A 243 -11.14 6.35 -2.34
N VAL A 244 -9.82 6.49 -2.25
CA VAL A 244 -9.04 7.05 -3.36
C VAL A 244 -9.22 6.18 -4.58
N ASN A 245 -9.47 6.81 -5.74
CA ASN A 245 -9.56 6.12 -7.02
C ASN A 245 -9.01 7.01 -8.13
N HIS A 246 -7.81 6.69 -8.59
CA HIS A 246 -7.09 7.39 -9.65
C HIS A 246 -7.13 6.65 -10.98
N VAL A 247 -8.06 5.70 -11.16
CA VAL A 247 -8.12 4.89 -12.39
C VAL A 247 -8.28 5.76 -13.64
N ALA A 248 -9.06 6.85 -13.58
CA ALA A 248 -9.19 7.79 -14.69
C ALA A 248 -8.00 8.76 -14.83
N ASP A 249 -7.19 8.90 -13.78
CA ASP A 249 -6.05 9.80 -13.75
C ASP A 249 -4.73 9.11 -14.18
N LEU A 250 -4.74 7.79 -14.45
CA LEU A 250 -3.53 7.00 -14.72
C LEU A 250 -2.72 7.54 -15.90
N GLY A 251 -3.38 7.92 -17.00
CA GLY A 251 -2.71 8.53 -18.15
C GLY A 251 -2.00 9.85 -17.80
N THR A 252 -2.64 10.68 -16.97
CA THR A 252 -2.06 11.94 -16.50
C THR A 252 -0.85 11.69 -15.59
N LEU A 253 -0.94 10.73 -14.67
CA LEU A 253 0.17 10.33 -13.80
C LEU A 253 1.34 9.76 -14.60
N THR A 254 1.06 8.87 -15.56
CA THR A 254 2.06 8.30 -16.46
C THR A 254 2.78 9.36 -17.28
N ALA A 255 2.05 10.34 -17.81
CA ALA A 255 2.63 11.49 -18.53
C ALA A 255 3.53 12.36 -17.64
N ARG A 256 3.39 12.31 -16.32
CA ARG A 256 4.25 12.96 -15.33
C ARG A 256 5.42 12.10 -14.85
N GLY A 257 5.63 10.92 -15.46
CA GLY A 257 6.77 10.05 -15.15
C GLY A 257 6.50 8.98 -14.09
N VAL A 258 5.27 8.88 -13.54
CA VAL A 258 4.91 7.78 -12.62
C VAL A 258 4.87 6.47 -13.39
N ARG A 259 5.48 5.42 -12.84
CA ARG A 259 5.55 4.08 -13.48
C ARG A 259 5.04 2.96 -12.58
N ALA A 260 4.71 3.25 -11.33
CA ALA A 260 4.18 2.26 -10.39
C ALA A 260 2.93 2.81 -9.68
N PHE A 261 1.94 1.94 -9.51
CA PHE A 261 0.65 2.30 -8.94
C PHE A 261 0.26 1.33 -7.82
N ARG A 262 0.04 1.86 -6.61
CA ARG A 262 -0.30 1.09 -5.42
C ARG A 262 -1.82 0.93 -5.30
N LEU A 263 -2.27 -0.33 -5.20
CA LEU A 263 -3.64 -0.69 -4.87
C LEU A 263 -3.69 -1.19 -3.43
N SER A 264 -4.40 -0.51 -2.54
CA SER A 264 -4.58 -0.93 -1.15
C SER A 264 -5.78 -1.88 -1.05
N PRO A 265 -5.62 -3.04 -0.40
CA PRO A 265 -6.67 -4.05 -0.31
C PRO A 265 -7.93 -3.58 0.43
N HIS A 266 -9.08 -4.02 -0.07
CA HIS A 266 -10.41 -3.91 0.52
C HIS A 266 -11.16 -5.23 0.38
N THR A 267 -12.30 -5.39 1.06
CA THR A 267 -13.13 -6.61 1.00
C THR A 267 -13.81 -6.84 -0.36
N CYS A 268 -13.75 -5.88 -1.29
CA CYS A 268 -14.21 -6.07 -2.67
C CYS A 268 -13.30 -7.05 -3.44
N ASP A 269 -13.70 -7.43 -4.64
CA ASP A 269 -12.89 -8.27 -5.52
C ASP A 269 -11.64 -7.52 -6.02
N MET A 270 -10.53 -7.65 -5.29
CA MET A 270 -9.27 -6.99 -5.62
C MET A 270 -8.59 -7.54 -6.87
N VAL A 271 -8.92 -8.76 -7.31
CA VAL A 271 -8.46 -9.29 -8.61
C VAL A 271 -9.12 -8.51 -9.73
N ALA A 272 -10.45 -8.34 -9.64
CA ALA A 272 -11.18 -7.54 -10.61
C ALA A 272 -10.76 -6.05 -10.59
N VAL A 273 -10.50 -5.47 -9.40
CA VAL A 273 -9.95 -4.11 -9.29
C VAL A 273 -8.61 -4.02 -10.02
N ALA A 274 -7.68 -4.94 -9.76
CA ALA A 274 -6.37 -4.95 -10.42
C ALA A 274 -6.50 -5.11 -11.94
N GLN A 275 -7.44 -5.94 -12.41
CA GLN A 275 -7.70 -6.10 -13.84
C GLN A 275 -8.20 -4.80 -14.49
N VAL A 276 -9.10 -4.06 -13.83
CA VAL A 276 -9.57 -2.76 -14.34
C VAL A 276 -8.41 -1.76 -14.46
N PHE A 277 -7.56 -1.67 -13.43
CA PHE A 277 -6.36 -0.81 -13.49
C PHE A 277 -5.42 -1.21 -14.62
N ARG A 278 -5.20 -2.52 -14.82
CA ARG A 278 -4.38 -3.05 -15.90
C ARG A 278 -4.98 -2.71 -17.27
N ASP A 279 -6.27 -2.94 -17.46
CA ASP A 279 -6.97 -2.65 -18.71
C ASP A 279 -6.85 -1.17 -19.12
N VAL A 280 -6.94 -0.25 -18.14
CA VAL A 280 -6.75 1.19 -18.39
C VAL A 280 -5.29 1.52 -18.72
N LEU A 281 -4.32 0.94 -18.00
CA LEU A 281 -2.89 1.17 -18.26
C LEU A 281 -2.45 0.65 -19.61
N ASP A 282 -3.03 -0.47 -20.05
CA ASP A 282 -2.74 -1.09 -21.35
C ASP A 282 -3.58 -0.47 -22.49
N GLY A 283 -4.47 0.49 -22.17
CA GLY A 283 -5.32 1.18 -23.15
C GLY A 283 -6.47 0.31 -23.70
N ALA A 284 -6.78 -0.82 -23.04
CA ALA A 284 -7.87 -1.70 -23.44
C ALA A 284 -9.25 -1.11 -23.15
N ILE A 285 -9.34 -0.26 -22.12
CA ILE A 285 -10.53 0.52 -21.77
C ILE A 285 -10.15 1.96 -21.43
N THR A 286 -11.12 2.86 -21.52
CA THR A 286 -10.94 4.26 -21.11
C THR A 286 -10.93 4.41 -19.59
N GLY A 287 -10.36 5.52 -19.08
CA GLY A 287 -10.42 5.84 -17.66
C GLY A 287 -11.85 5.96 -17.13
N ALA A 288 -12.77 6.52 -17.92
CA ALA A 288 -14.19 6.64 -17.56
C ALA A 288 -14.88 5.27 -17.45
N GLU A 289 -14.59 4.34 -18.35
CA GLU A 289 -15.07 2.95 -18.25
C GLU A 289 -14.46 2.26 -17.02
N GLY A 290 -13.18 2.50 -16.72
CA GLY A 290 -12.51 2.03 -15.52
C GLY A 290 -13.22 2.51 -14.26
N GLU A 291 -13.59 3.79 -14.17
CA GLU A 291 -14.37 4.33 -13.04
C GLU A 291 -15.72 3.63 -12.87
N ALA A 292 -16.45 3.46 -13.96
CA ALA A 292 -17.75 2.79 -13.92
C ALA A 292 -17.62 1.33 -13.43
N ARG A 293 -16.60 0.60 -13.88
CA ARG A 293 -16.32 -0.78 -13.44
C ARG A 293 -15.93 -0.82 -11.96
N ILE A 294 -15.06 0.08 -11.49
CA ILE A 294 -14.67 0.18 -10.07
C ILE A 294 -15.91 0.50 -9.19
N ALA A 295 -16.77 1.42 -9.63
CA ALA A 295 -17.99 1.75 -8.90
C ALA A 295 -18.94 0.53 -8.78
N ALA A 296 -19.01 -0.32 -9.79
CA ALA A 296 -19.79 -1.55 -9.75
C ALA A 296 -19.20 -2.61 -8.78
N LEU A 297 -17.87 -2.64 -8.60
CA LEU A 297 -17.19 -3.55 -7.67
C LEU A 297 -17.33 -3.13 -6.20
N MET A 298 -17.62 -1.85 -5.93
CA MET A 298 -17.78 -1.30 -4.58
C MET A 298 -19.07 -0.49 -4.46
N PRO A 299 -20.25 -1.12 -4.53
CA PRO A 299 -21.52 -0.40 -4.46
C PRO A 299 -21.64 0.35 -3.12
N GLY A 300 -22.01 1.62 -3.19
CA GLY A 300 -22.12 2.51 -2.02
C GLY A 300 -20.80 3.13 -1.53
N ALA A 301 -19.66 2.82 -2.13
CA ALA A 301 -18.41 3.50 -1.80
C ALA A 301 -18.42 4.94 -2.33
N ILE A 302 -17.88 5.86 -1.52
CA ILE A 302 -17.65 7.25 -1.94
C ILE A 302 -16.21 7.36 -2.43
N PHE A 303 -16.03 7.62 -3.71
CA PHE A 303 -14.71 7.77 -4.31
C PHE A 303 -14.20 9.21 -4.28
N ALA A 304 -12.89 9.39 -4.15
CA ALA A 304 -12.23 10.68 -4.12
C ALA A 304 -10.90 10.66 -4.88
N ASN A 305 -10.50 11.82 -5.41
CA ASN A 305 -9.18 12.08 -6.00
C ASN A 305 -8.73 13.52 -5.71
N GLY A 306 -9.34 14.17 -4.73
CA GLY A 306 -9.16 15.60 -4.48
C GLY A 306 -7.71 15.99 -4.23
N PHE A 307 -6.94 15.22 -3.47
CA PHE A 307 -5.53 15.51 -3.20
C PHE A 307 -4.73 15.61 -4.49
N LEU A 308 -4.89 14.66 -5.42
CA LEU A 308 -4.21 14.67 -6.71
C LEU A 308 -4.45 15.99 -7.48
N HIS A 309 -5.65 16.53 -7.38
CA HIS A 309 -6.06 17.77 -8.06
C HIS A 309 -5.89 19.04 -7.20
N GLY A 310 -5.15 18.98 -6.09
CA GLY A 310 -4.92 20.11 -5.19
C GLY A 310 -6.20 20.59 -4.48
N ARG A 311 -7.14 19.69 -4.24
CA ARG A 311 -8.40 19.92 -3.54
C ARG A 311 -8.44 19.13 -2.22
N PRO A 312 -9.37 19.41 -1.32
CA PRO A 312 -9.59 18.58 -0.14
C PRO A 312 -9.72 17.10 -0.50
N GLY A 313 -9.03 16.21 0.26
CA GLY A 313 -8.86 14.81 -0.10
C GLY A 313 -10.15 14.01 -0.28
N HIS A 314 -11.25 14.43 0.39
CA HIS A 314 -12.56 13.80 0.28
C HIS A 314 -13.34 14.18 -0.98
N GLN A 315 -12.86 15.18 -1.74
CA GLN A 315 -13.56 15.62 -2.94
C GLN A 315 -13.30 14.72 -4.14
N ARG A 316 -14.29 14.62 -4.99
CA ARG A 316 -14.18 14.03 -6.32
C ARG A 316 -14.06 15.14 -7.36
N VAL A 317 -13.00 15.14 -8.13
CA VAL A 317 -12.82 15.99 -9.30
C VAL A 317 -13.08 15.11 -10.53
N ALA A 318 -14.01 15.51 -11.37
CA ALA A 318 -14.28 14.82 -12.62
C ALA A 318 -13.06 14.90 -13.54
N ALA A 319 -12.75 13.83 -14.26
CA ALA A 319 -11.76 13.88 -15.31
C ALA A 319 -12.18 14.93 -16.36
N ALA A 320 -11.25 15.75 -16.82
CA ALA A 320 -11.53 16.66 -17.92
C ALA A 320 -11.98 15.82 -19.13
N ALA A 321 -13.13 16.15 -19.70
CA ALA A 321 -13.56 15.53 -20.95
C ALA A 321 -12.47 15.88 -22.00
N GLY A 322 -11.70 14.86 -22.42
CA GLY A 322 -10.69 14.96 -23.45
C GLY A 322 -11.31 15.06 -24.84
#